data_c218de8e36abfc818a8a3ba0307c416e
#
_entry.id   c218de8e36abfc818a8a3ba0307c416e
#
_cell.length_a   1.000
_cell.length_b   1.000
_cell.length_c   1.000
_cell.angle_alpha   90.00
_cell.angle_beta   90.00
_cell.angle_gamma   90.00
#
_symmetry.space_group_name_H-M   'P 1'
#
loop_
_entity.id
_entity.type
_entity.pdbx_description
1 polymer ?
#
loop_
_entity_poly.entity_id
_entity_poly.type
_entity_poly.pdbx_seq_one_letter_code
_entity_poly.pdbx_strand_id
1 'polypeptide(L)'
;MGKYFGTDGFRGEANVTLTADHAYQVGRFLGWYCGECKRRGGDSEPAKVVIGKDTRRSSYMFEYALASGLVASGADAYLLHVTTTPSVSYVARTEGFDCGIMISASHNPFYDNGIKLIGRSGEKMDEDTIALIEDYLDGKLSVFGQTWETLPLAQRDHIGRTVDWSAGRNRYVGYLISLGMFSFKGKKVGLDCANGSAWMIARSVFDALGATTYVMGDEPDGFNINNGVGSTHIEALQRFVVEKGLDVGFAYDGDADRCLAVDEKGQIITGDHILYICGRHMKELGELPHNTVVTTVMSNFGLYRAFDRLGIRYAKTAVGDKYVYEYMSKNGCALGGEQSGHIIFSKYASTGDGILTSLKLMEVMLERKQPMSKLTEGLTIYPQVLENVRVHDKAAARQDPAVQKAVDDVARRLGDTGRILVRESGTEPVLRVMVEAPEDAICRECVAQVAEILRTQGHAV
;
A
#
# COMPACT_ATOMS: atom_id res chain seq x y z
N MET A 1 13.42 -1.21 12.34
CA MET A 1 13.56 -1.29 10.88
C MET A 1 14.85 -1.97 10.58
N GLY A 2 14.83 -2.91 9.66
CA GLY A 2 16.01 -3.61 9.19
C GLY A 2 16.94 -2.70 8.37
N LYS A 3 18.09 -3.24 7.99
CA LYS A 3 19.09 -2.54 7.16
C LYS A 3 18.62 -2.42 5.69
N TYR A 4 17.99 -3.46 5.17
CA TYR A 4 17.54 -3.57 3.78
C TYR A 4 16.03 -3.43 3.63
N PHE A 5 15.26 -4.08 4.52
CA PHE A 5 13.81 -4.10 4.47
C PHE A 5 13.21 -3.00 5.34
N GLY A 6 12.51 -2.07 4.70
CA GLY A 6 11.65 -1.09 5.35
C GLY A 6 10.25 -1.65 5.65
N THR A 7 9.31 -0.77 5.97
CA THR A 7 7.89 -1.16 6.24
C THR A 7 7.18 -1.75 5.02
N ASP A 8 7.70 -1.51 3.81
CA ASP A 8 7.07 -1.94 2.55
C ASP A 8 8.10 -2.62 1.59
N GLY A 9 8.90 -3.53 2.13
CA GLY A 9 9.88 -4.32 1.41
C GLY A 9 11.26 -3.68 1.28
N PHE A 10 12.13 -4.35 0.53
CA PHE A 10 13.47 -3.86 0.18
C PHE A 10 13.35 -2.98 -1.06
N ARG A 11 13.44 -1.67 -0.90
CA ARG A 11 13.36 -0.68 -2.00
C ARG A 11 14.70 -0.02 -2.26
N GLY A 12 14.93 0.30 -3.54
CA GLY A 12 16.09 1.07 -3.95
C GLY A 12 16.14 1.32 -5.45
N GLU A 13 17.04 2.18 -5.86
CA GLU A 13 17.35 2.38 -7.28
C GLU A 13 17.96 1.10 -7.87
N ALA A 14 17.40 0.65 -8.99
CA ALA A 14 17.76 -0.62 -9.62
C ALA A 14 19.22 -0.62 -10.09
N ASN A 15 19.97 -1.66 -9.72
CA ASN A 15 21.42 -1.81 -9.93
C ASN A 15 22.31 -0.74 -9.27
N VAL A 16 21.75 0.06 -8.35
CA VAL A 16 22.51 0.99 -7.52
C VAL A 16 22.47 0.53 -6.07
N THR A 17 21.31 0.55 -5.44
CA THR A 17 21.10 0.12 -4.06
C THR A 17 20.38 -1.22 -3.95
N LEU A 18 19.51 -1.55 -4.91
CA LEU A 18 18.88 -2.85 -5.06
C LEU A 18 19.40 -3.50 -6.35
N THR A 19 20.18 -4.59 -6.23
CA THR A 19 20.82 -5.26 -7.36
C THR A 19 20.22 -6.63 -7.67
N ALA A 20 20.50 -7.15 -8.87
CA ALA A 20 20.11 -8.51 -9.25
C ALA A 20 20.75 -9.57 -8.32
N ASP A 21 21.93 -9.29 -7.77
CA ASP A 21 22.59 -10.18 -6.81
C ASP A 21 21.81 -10.25 -5.48
N HIS A 22 21.35 -9.09 -4.96
CA HIS A 22 20.45 -9.09 -3.81
C HIS A 22 19.18 -9.92 -4.06
N ALA A 23 18.56 -9.76 -5.24
CA ALA A 23 17.38 -10.53 -5.61
C ALA A 23 17.66 -12.04 -5.68
N TYR A 24 18.79 -12.43 -6.30
CA TYR A 24 19.23 -13.84 -6.32
C TYR A 24 19.43 -14.40 -4.91
N GLN A 25 20.10 -13.66 -4.03
CA GLN A 25 20.33 -14.08 -2.65
C GLN A 25 19.00 -14.21 -1.87
N VAL A 26 18.08 -13.25 -2.00
CA VAL A 26 16.73 -13.36 -1.41
C VAL A 26 16.04 -14.63 -1.90
N GLY A 27 16.06 -14.91 -3.20
CA GLY A 27 15.52 -16.14 -3.77
C GLY A 27 16.19 -17.40 -3.23
N ARG A 28 17.52 -17.38 -3.11
CA ARG A 28 18.32 -18.49 -2.53
C ARG A 28 17.87 -18.80 -1.12
N PHE A 29 17.82 -17.78 -0.26
CA PHE A 29 17.41 -17.96 1.12
C PHE A 29 15.97 -18.47 1.24
N LEU A 30 15.02 -17.81 0.58
CA LEU A 30 13.61 -18.19 0.66
C LEU A 30 13.36 -19.61 0.14
N GLY A 31 13.96 -19.99 -0.99
CA GLY A 31 13.80 -21.33 -1.54
C GLY A 31 14.26 -22.42 -0.58
N TRP A 32 15.42 -22.23 0.05
CA TRP A 32 15.94 -23.15 1.04
C TRP A 32 15.12 -23.11 2.34
N TYR A 33 14.84 -21.92 2.88
CA TYR A 33 14.19 -21.74 4.18
C TYR A 33 12.77 -22.31 4.19
N CYS A 34 11.97 -21.99 3.18
CA CYS A 34 10.61 -22.53 3.04
C CYS A 34 10.66 -24.08 2.91
N GLY A 35 11.59 -24.61 2.11
CA GLY A 35 11.77 -26.05 1.98
C GLY A 35 12.18 -26.74 3.30
N GLU A 36 13.05 -26.11 4.08
CA GLU A 36 13.47 -26.63 5.37
C GLU A 36 12.34 -26.59 6.40
N CYS A 37 11.58 -25.48 6.45
CA CYS A 37 10.40 -25.39 7.31
C CYS A 37 9.36 -26.48 6.99
N LYS A 38 9.11 -26.75 5.69
CA LYS A 38 8.23 -27.84 5.26
C LYS A 38 8.74 -29.21 5.72
N ARG A 39 10.01 -29.55 5.48
CA ARG A 39 10.61 -30.81 5.89
C ARG A 39 10.52 -31.04 7.40
N ARG A 40 10.77 -30.00 8.19
CA ARG A 40 10.62 -30.06 9.66
C ARG A 40 9.18 -30.22 10.10
N GLY A 41 8.23 -29.73 9.29
CA GLY A 41 6.80 -29.98 9.45
C GLY A 41 6.31 -31.34 8.94
N GLY A 42 7.22 -32.18 8.40
CA GLY A 42 6.89 -33.53 7.87
C GLY A 42 6.43 -33.55 6.42
N ASP A 43 6.55 -32.43 5.68
CA ASP A 43 6.23 -32.32 4.26
C ASP A 43 7.52 -32.24 3.43
N SER A 44 7.76 -33.28 2.59
CA SER A 44 8.95 -33.41 1.75
C SER A 44 8.79 -32.81 0.34
N GLU A 45 7.61 -32.30 -0.01
CA GLU A 45 7.39 -31.67 -1.29
C GLU A 45 8.21 -30.37 -1.44
N PRO A 46 8.67 -30.03 -2.65
CA PRO A 46 9.35 -28.76 -2.90
C PRO A 46 8.53 -27.57 -2.42
N ALA A 47 9.21 -26.57 -1.87
CA ALA A 47 8.55 -25.32 -1.56
C ALA A 47 8.05 -24.64 -2.83
N LYS A 48 6.89 -23.98 -2.76
CA LYS A 48 6.26 -23.29 -3.88
C LYS A 48 6.21 -21.79 -3.58
N VAL A 49 6.85 -21.01 -4.43
CA VAL A 49 6.91 -19.55 -4.28
C VAL A 49 6.28 -18.90 -5.48
N VAL A 50 5.29 -18.04 -5.26
CA VAL A 50 4.64 -17.29 -6.34
C VAL A 50 5.28 -15.91 -6.48
N ILE A 51 5.57 -15.49 -7.72
CA ILE A 51 6.21 -14.20 -8.03
C ILE A 51 5.32 -13.40 -8.96
N GLY A 52 5.00 -12.16 -8.55
CA GLY A 52 4.39 -11.15 -9.40
C GLY A 52 5.31 -9.94 -9.55
N LYS A 53 5.06 -9.13 -10.56
CA LYS A 53 5.82 -7.91 -10.83
C LYS A 53 4.96 -6.81 -11.41
N ASP A 54 5.42 -5.56 -11.27
CA ASP A 54 4.88 -4.43 -12.00
C ASP A 54 5.49 -4.32 -13.42
N THR A 55 5.18 -3.24 -14.10
CA THR A 55 5.56 -3.02 -15.50
C THR A 55 6.96 -2.45 -15.70
N ARG A 56 7.71 -2.14 -14.63
CA ARG A 56 9.07 -1.59 -14.69
C ARG A 56 9.99 -2.53 -15.48
N ARG A 57 10.86 -1.96 -16.31
CA ARG A 57 11.83 -2.74 -17.06
C ARG A 57 12.75 -3.57 -16.16
N SER A 58 13.17 -2.99 -15.03
CA SER A 58 14.01 -3.67 -14.03
C SER A 58 13.30 -4.84 -13.34
N SER A 59 11.96 -4.86 -13.30
CA SER A 59 11.19 -5.94 -12.69
C SER A 59 11.41 -7.28 -13.36
N TYR A 60 11.67 -7.31 -14.67
CA TYR A 60 12.03 -8.54 -15.40
C TYR A 60 13.38 -9.08 -14.94
N MET A 61 14.37 -8.22 -14.78
CA MET A 61 15.71 -8.60 -14.28
C MET A 61 15.60 -9.21 -12.89
N PHE A 62 14.85 -8.57 -11.98
CA PHE A 62 14.67 -9.07 -10.62
C PHE A 62 13.86 -10.37 -10.56
N GLU A 63 12.84 -10.53 -11.41
CA GLU A 63 12.07 -11.79 -11.53
C GLU A 63 12.98 -12.96 -11.88
N TYR A 64 13.85 -12.81 -12.89
CA TYR A 64 14.77 -13.86 -13.30
C TYR A 64 15.82 -14.16 -12.23
N ALA A 65 16.32 -13.14 -11.53
CA ALA A 65 17.29 -13.32 -10.45
C ALA A 65 16.66 -14.07 -9.25
N LEU A 66 15.48 -13.66 -8.81
CA LEU A 66 14.71 -14.31 -7.74
C LEU A 66 14.38 -15.78 -8.11
N ALA A 67 13.83 -16.00 -9.31
CA ALA A 67 13.48 -17.33 -9.80
C ALA A 67 14.70 -18.24 -9.84
N SER A 68 15.84 -17.74 -10.34
CA SER A 68 17.10 -18.49 -10.37
C SER A 68 17.56 -18.88 -8.96
N GLY A 69 17.50 -17.96 -7.99
CA GLY A 69 17.82 -18.24 -6.59
C GLY A 69 16.93 -19.30 -5.97
N LEU A 70 15.62 -19.21 -6.18
CA LEU A 70 14.63 -20.19 -5.70
C LEU A 70 14.90 -21.59 -6.23
N VAL A 71 15.01 -21.74 -7.55
CA VAL A 71 15.19 -23.05 -8.17
C VAL A 71 16.55 -23.67 -7.84
N ALA A 72 17.60 -22.86 -7.70
CA ALA A 72 18.91 -23.31 -7.23
C ALA A 72 18.89 -23.81 -5.79
N SER A 73 17.87 -23.48 -5.01
CA SER A 73 17.66 -23.95 -3.63
C SER A 73 16.62 -25.07 -3.53
N GLY A 74 16.10 -25.56 -4.65
CA GLY A 74 15.14 -26.68 -4.69
C GLY A 74 13.68 -26.28 -4.51
N ALA A 75 13.35 -24.98 -4.58
CA ALA A 75 11.97 -24.52 -4.58
C ALA A 75 11.44 -24.30 -6.02
N ASP A 76 10.16 -24.52 -6.21
CA ASP A 76 9.47 -24.20 -7.46
C ASP A 76 9.06 -22.71 -7.48
N ALA A 77 9.42 -22.01 -8.54
CA ALA A 77 9.06 -20.62 -8.77
C ALA A 77 7.88 -20.50 -9.75
N TYR A 78 6.76 -19.96 -9.30
CA TYR A 78 5.54 -19.79 -10.08
C TYR A 78 5.39 -18.32 -10.51
N LEU A 79 5.43 -18.06 -11.81
CA LEU A 79 5.47 -16.71 -12.37
C LEU A 79 4.06 -16.24 -12.76
N LEU A 80 3.52 -15.26 -12.05
CA LEU A 80 2.27 -14.58 -12.42
C LEU A 80 2.48 -13.52 -13.51
N HIS A 81 3.74 -13.18 -13.80
CA HIS A 81 4.12 -12.07 -14.65
C HIS A 81 3.60 -10.72 -14.12
N VAL A 82 3.22 -9.80 -15.02
CA VAL A 82 2.68 -8.51 -14.61
C VAL A 82 1.33 -8.70 -13.93
N THR A 83 1.28 -8.33 -12.64
CA THR A 83 0.09 -8.44 -11.79
C THR A 83 0.19 -7.49 -10.61
N THR A 84 -0.90 -7.29 -9.85
CA THR A 84 -0.97 -6.39 -8.71
C THR A 84 -0.47 -7.04 -7.42
N THR A 85 -0.04 -6.22 -6.44
CA THR A 85 0.33 -6.71 -5.09
C THR A 85 -0.82 -7.52 -4.45
N PRO A 86 -2.08 -7.05 -4.44
CA PRO A 86 -3.18 -7.85 -3.90
C PRO A 86 -3.43 -9.18 -4.67
N SER A 87 -3.12 -9.24 -5.96
CA SER A 87 -3.18 -10.49 -6.72
C SER A 87 -2.19 -11.54 -6.19
N VAL A 88 -0.94 -11.12 -5.92
CA VAL A 88 0.07 -12.02 -5.32
C VAL A 88 -0.37 -12.49 -3.93
N SER A 89 -0.86 -11.56 -3.10
CA SER A 89 -1.41 -11.87 -1.77
C SER A 89 -2.56 -12.88 -1.84
N TYR A 90 -3.51 -12.65 -2.75
CA TYR A 90 -4.65 -13.55 -2.97
C TYR A 90 -4.19 -14.94 -3.38
N VAL A 91 -3.33 -15.06 -4.39
CA VAL A 91 -2.85 -16.34 -4.91
C VAL A 91 -2.02 -17.08 -3.85
N ALA A 92 -1.14 -16.41 -3.14
CA ALA A 92 -0.35 -17.02 -2.06
C ALA A 92 -1.25 -17.68 -1.02
N ARG A 93 -2.31 -16.95 -0.58
CA ARG A 93 -3.24 -17.44 0.44
C ARG A 93 -4.15 -18.57 -0.04
N THR A 94 -4.64 -18.50 -1.29
CA THR A 94 -5.73 -19.37 -1.75
C THR A 94 -5.27 -20.61 -2.49
N GLU A 95 -4.04 -20.66 -2.98
CA GLU A 95 -3.54 -21.75 -3.82
C GLU A 95 -2.41 -22.57 -3.16
N GLY A 96 -2.19 -22.39 -1.85
CA GLY A 96 -1.27 -23.23 -1.07
C GLY A 96 0.19 -22.98 -1.37
N PHE A 97 0.57 -21.74 -1.70
CA PHE A 97 1.97 -21.34 -1.78
C PHE A 97 2.59 -21.16 -0.40
N ASP A 98 3.88 -21.42 -0.29
CA ASP A 98 4.62 -21.24 0.96
C ASP A 98 4.96 -19.79 1.22
N CYS A 99 5.21 -19.01 0.14
CA CYS A 99 5.27 -17.55 0.19
C CYS A 99 5.01 -16.93 -1.19
N GLY A 100 4.81 -15.61 -1.19
CA GLY A 100 4.69 -14.78 -2.39
C GLY A 100 5.76 -13.69 -2.41
N ILE A 101 6.13 -13.28 -3.61
CA ILE A 101 7.05 -12.17 -3.85
C ILE A 101 6.40 -11.22 -4.83
N MET A 102 6.32 -9.94 -4.48
CA MET A 102 5.93 -8.87 -5.40
C MET A 102 7.12 -7.95 -5.70
N ILE A 103 7.41 -7.78 -6.98
CA ILE A 103 8.49 -6.92 -7.47
C ILE A 103 7.89 -5.60 -7.91
N SER A 104 7.97 -4.59 -7.05
CA SER A 104 7.48 -3.24 -7.30
C SER A 104 8.00 -2.24 -6.27
N ALA A 105 8.16 -0.99 -6.69
CA ALA A 105 8.34 0.16 -5.81
C ALA A 105 7.08 1.04 -5.73
N SER A 106 5.88 0.47 -5.99
CA SER A 106 4.60 1.16 -5.86
C SER A 106 4.57 2.46 -6.69
N HIS A 107 4.41 3.61 -6.05
CA HIS A 107 4.28 4.92 -6.68
C HIS A 107 5.61 5.61 -7.02
N ASN A 108 6.76 5.00 -6.73
CA ASN A 108 8.06 5.57 -7.04
C ASN A 108 8.30 5.66 -8.56
N PRO A 109 9.24 6.51 -9.03
CA PRO A 109 9.66 6.57 -10.42
C PRO A 109 10.18 5.22 -10.97
N PHE A 110 10.25 5.08 -12.29
CA PHE A 110 10.58 3.83 -12.97
C PHE A 110 11.97 3.26 -12.64
N TYR A 111 12.92 4.10 -12.28
CA TYR A 111 14.30 3.69 -11.96
C TYR A 111 14.44 3.06 -10.57
N ASP A 112 13.49 3.31 -9.66
CA ASP A 112 13.37 2.58 -8.40
C ASP A 112 12.67 1.24 -8.62
N ASN A 113 12.97 0.26 -7.76
CA ASN A 113 12.23 -0.98 -7.66
C ASN A 113 12.19 -1.47 -6.22
N GLY A 114 11.50 -2.58 -5.98
CA GLY A 114 11.37 -3.16 -4.65
C GLY A 114 11.06 -4.65 -4.69
N ILE A 115 11.36 -5.32 -3.59
CA ILE A 115 11.01 -6.71 -3.34
C ILE A 115 10.17 -6.74 -2.08
N LYS A 116 8.86 -7.02 -2.23
CA LYS A 116 7.91 -7.19 -1.12
C LYS A 116 7.72 -8.68 -0.90
N LEU A 117 7.84 -9.11 0.35
CA LEU A 117 7.69 -10.52 0.73
C LEU A 117 6.35 -10.73 1.43
N ILE A 118 5.65 -11.77 1.00
CA ILE A 118 4.28 -12.11 1.40
C ILE A 118 4.31 -13.52 1.96
N GLY A 119 3.84 -13.70 3.17
CA GLY A 119 3.73 -15.00 3.80
C GLY A 119 2.61 -15.86 3.20
N ARG A 120 2.54 -17.10 3.63
CA ARG A 120 1.54 -18.09 3.21
C ARG A 120 0.10 -17.64 3.45
N SER A 121 -0.13 -16.81 4.47
CA SER A 121 -1.45 -16.24 4.79
C SER A 121 -1.89 -15.11 3.83
N GLY A 122 -1.03 -14.68 2.91
CA GLY A 122 -1.24 -13.50 2.07
C GLY A 122 -0.91 -12.18 2.75
N GLU A 123 -0.44 -12.22 3.99
CA GLU A 123 0.01 -11.08 4.78
C GLU A 123 1.48 -10.76 4.47
N LYS A 124 1.96 -9.59 4.90
CA LYS A 124 3.40 -9.32 4.86
C LYS A 124 4.16 -10.40 5.64
N MET A 125 5.33 -10.78 5.13
CA MET A 125 6.19 -11.75 5.80
C MET A 125 6.57 -11.26 7.20
N ASP A 126 6.67 -12.19 8.14
CA ASP A 126 6.99 -11.91 9.54
C ASP A 126 8.41 -11.32 9.70
N GLU A 127 8.59 -10.56 10.78
CA GLU A 127 9.85 -9.84 11.04
C GLU A 127 11.01 -10.78 11.32
N ASP A 128 10.76 -11.94 11.92
CA ASP A 128 11.81 -12.92 12.23
C ASP A 128 12.38 -13.50 10.94
N THR A 129 11.54 -13.86 9.98
CA THR A 129 11.98 -14.32 8.66
C THR A 129 12.71 -13.19 7.89
N ILE A 130 12.21 -11.95 7.97
CA ILE A 130 12.90 -10.80 7.36
C ILE A 130 14.29 -10.60 7.97
N ALA A 131 14.44 -10.70 9.29
CA ALA A 131 15.74 -10.57 9.95
C ALA A 131 16.73 -11.67 9.51
N LEU A 132 16.27 -12.90 9.32
CA LEU A 132 17.10 -13.98 8.79
C LEU A 132 17.57 -13.73 7.35
N ILE A 133 16.72 -13.10 6.52
CA ILE A 133 17.11 -12.68 5.16
C ILE A 133 18.20 -11.61 5.23
N GLU A 134 18.04 -10.61 6.09
CA GLU A 134 19.05 -9.57 6.27
C GLU A 134 20.38 -10.12 6.80
N ASP A 135 20.32 -11.06 7.75
CA ASP A 135 21.51 -11.77 8.22
C ASP A 135 22.19 -12.58 7.11
N TYR A 136 21.41 -13.18 6.20
CA TYR A 136 21.95 -13.87 5.04
C TYR A 136 22.66 -12.89 4.08
N LEU A 137 22.04 -11.77 3.77
CA LEU A 137 22.61 -10.72 2.91
C LEU A 137 23.89 -10.12 3.50
N ASP A 138 23.99 -10.02 4.83
CA ASP A 138 25.16 -9.50 5.55
C ASP A 138 26.25 -10.55 5.83
N GLY A 139 26.03 -11.81 5.41
CA GLY A 139 26.99 -12.89 5.69
C GLY A 139 27.03 -13.35 7.15
N LYS A 140 25.96 -13.12 7.91
CA LYS A 140 25.84 -13.41 9.35
C LYS A 140 24.87 -14.55 9.67
N LEU A 141 24.23 -15.12 8.66
CA LEU A 141 23.20 -16.15 8.85
C LEU A 141 23.69 -17.29 9.74
N SER A 142 22.87 -17.64 10.73
CA SER A 142 23.02 -18.85 11.55
C SER A 142 21.63 -19.38 11.91
N VAL A 143 21.11 -20.32 11.12
CA VAL A 143 19.79 -20.90 11.32
C VAL A 143 19.76 -22.36 10.87
N PHE A 144 19.12 -23.22 11.62
CA PHE A 144 19.00 -24.68 11.36
C PHE A 144 20.33 -25.38 11.11
N GLY A 145 21.44 -24.90 11.74
CA GLY A 145 22.78 -25.45 11.58
C GLY A 145 23.48 -25.04 10.27
N GLN A 146 22.90 -24.14 9.50
CA GLN A 146 23.50 -23.58 8.29
C GLN A 146 23.98 -22.13 8.53
N THR A 147 25.04 -21.77 7.80
CA THR A 147 25.55 -20.40 7.70
C THR A 147 25.36 -19.89 6.28
N TRP A 148 25.64 -18.62 6.03
CA TRP A 148 25.56 -18.06 4.68
C TRP A 148 26.46 -18.82 3.66
N GLU A 149 27.63 -19.33 4.10
CA GLU A 149 28.58 -20.08 3.26
C GLU A 149 28.11 -21.51 2.99
N THR A 150 27.43 -22.11 3.96
CA THR A 150 27.04 -23.53 3.91
C THR A 150 25.62 -23.77 3.39
N LEU A 151 24.89 -22.70 3.01
CA LEU A 151 23.54 -22.84 2.49
C LEU A 151 23.55 -23.74 1.23
N PRO A 152 22.91 -24.92 1.27
CA PRO A 152 23.08 -25.92 0.22
C PRO A 152 22.48 -25.49 -1.10
N LEU A 153 23.10 -25.94 -2.20
CA LEU A 153 22.51 -25.91 -3.54
C LEU A 153 21.80 -27.24 -3.80
N ALA A 154 20.63 -27.16 -4.39
CA ALA A 154 19.93 -28.33 -4.88
C ALA A 154 20.70 -28.98 -6.05
N GLN A 155 20.68 -30.28 -6.14
CA GLN A 155 21.41 -31.04 -7.15
C GLN A 155 20.48 -32.03 -7.87
N ARG A 156 20.78 -32.28 -9.15
CA ARG A 156 20.11 -33.27 -9.97
C ARG A 156 18.58 -33.03 -10.01
N ASP A 157 17.81 -34.02 -9.64
CA ASP A 157 16.34 -34.03 -9.56
C ASP A 157 15.75 -33.20 -8.43
N HIS A 158 16.59 -32.71 -7.52
CA HIS A 158 16.16 -31.75 -6.47
C HIS A 158 16.22 -30.28 -6.90
N ILE A 159 16.76 -29.95 -8.10
CA ILE A 159 16.70 -28.60 -8.63
C ILE A 159 15.23 -28.25 -8.89
N GLY A 160 14.79 -27.09 -8.38
CA GLY A 160 13.42 -26.61 -8.58
C GLY A 160 13.15 -26.23 -10.06
N ARG A 161 11.93 -25.93 -10.38
CA ARG A 161 11.50 -25.53 -11.71
C ARG A 161 10.82 -24.16 -11.70
N THR A 162 10.82 -23.50 -12.86
CA THR A 162 9.98 -22.34 -13.11
C THR A 162 8.68 -22.79 -13.78
N VAL A 163 7.56 -22.23 -13.34
CA VAL A 163 6.23 -22.54 -13.86
C VAL A 163 5.55 -21.25 -14.28
N ASP A 164 5.08 -21.12 -15.52
CA ASP A 164 4.16 -20.07 -15.90
C ASP A 164 2.83 -20.28 -15.19
N TRP A 165 2.42 -19.29 -14.37
CA TRP A 165 1.22 -19.36 -13.55
C TRP A 165 0.28 -18.19 -13.78
N SER A 166 0.20 -17.72 -15.03
CA SER A 166 -0.75 -16.66 -15.43
C SER A 166 -2.22 -17.00 -15.08
N ALA A 167 -2.53 -18.30 -14.96
CA ALA A 167 -3.82 -18.77 -14.46
C ALA A 167 -4.15 -18.25 -13.05
N GLY A 168 -3.17 -18.11 -12.16
CA GLY A 168 -3.37 -17.56 -10.81
C GLY A 168 -3.85 -16.12 -10.86
N ARG A 169 -3.25 -15.28 -11.72
CA ARG A 169 -3.73 -13.92 -11.97
C ARG A 169 -5.19 -13.91 -12.45
N ASN A 170 -5.53 -14.80 -13.38
CA ASN A 170 -6.90 -14.89 -13.91
C ASN A 170 -7.92 -15.32 -12.83
N ARG A 171 -7.50 -16.14 -11.86
CA ARG A 171 -8.35 -16.48 -10.71
C ARG A 171 -8.61 -15.27 -9.81
N TYR A 172 -7.60 -14.42 -9.59
CA TYR A 172 -7.81 -13.16 -8.87
C TYR A 172 -8.79 -12.24 -9.61
N VAL A 173 -8.69 -12.12 -10.94
CA VAL A 173 -9.69 -11.39 -11.75
C VAL A 173 -11.08 -11.99 -11.55
N GLY A 174 -11.22 -13.30 -11.65
CA GLY A 174 -12.50 -14.00 -11.41
C GLY A 174 -13.03 -13.79 -9.98
N TYR A 175 -12.13 -13.78 -8.99
CA TYR A 175 -12.46 -13.45 -7.60
C TYR A 175 -13.05 -12.05 -7.49
N LEU A 176 -12.39 -11.02 -8.03
CA LEU A 176 -12.89 -9.65 -7.99
C LEU A 176 -14.27 -9.52 -8.66
N ILE A 177 -14.45 -10.16 -9.82
CA ILE A 177 -15.76 -10.17 -10.52
C ILE A 177 -16.83 -10.83 -9.64
N SER A 178 -16.49 -11.92 -8.94
CA SER A 178 -17.43 -12.64 -8.08
C SER A 178 -17.88 -11.84 -6.85
N LEU A 179 -17.15 -10.79 -6.48
CA LEU A 179 -17.52 -9.90 -5.38
C LEU A 179 -18.52 -8.81 -5.80
N GLY A 180 -18.73 -8.61 -7.10
CA GLY A 180 -19.68 -7.60 -7.60
C GLY A 180 -21.12 -7.96 -7.26
N MET A 181 -21.74 -7.18 -6.38
CA MET A 181 -23.14 -7.37 -5.95
C MET A 181 -24.15 -6.75 -6.94
N PHE A 182 -23.69 -5.80 -7.76
CA PHE A 182 -24.53 -5.05 -8.69
C PHE A 182 -23.95 -5.06 -10.09
N SER A 183 -24.82 -4.98 -11.10
CA SER A 183 -24.41 -4.69 -12.47
C SER A 183 -24.05 -3.22 -12.61
N PHE A 184 -22.92 -2.91 -13.23
CA PHE A 184 -22.47 -1.54 -13.53
C PHE A 184 -23.01 -1.02 -14.87
N LYS A 185 -23.98 -1.73 -15.47
CA LYS A 185 -24.57 -1.35 -16.75
C LYS A 185 -25.11 0.09 -16.71
N GLY A 186 -24.74 0.85 -17.72
CA GLY A 186 -25.12 2.26 -17.85
C GLY A 186 -24.24 3.24 -17.09
N LYS A 187 -23.20 2.77 -16.39
CA LYS A 187 -22.19 3.60 -15.76
C LYS A 187 -20.97 3.80 -16.66
N LYS A 188 -20.50 5.04 -16.77
CA LYS A 188 -19.28 5.45 -17.45
C LYS A 188 -18.18 5.63 -16.42
N VAL A 189 -17.16 4.79 -16.46
CA VAL A 189 -16.10 4.74 -15.46
C VAL A 189 -14.76 5.04 -16.10
N GLY A 190 -14.03 6.01 -15.53
CA GLY A 190 -12.64 6.30 -15.86
C GLY A 190 -11.70 5.42 -15.04
N LEU A 191 -10.69 4.84 -15.66
CA LEU A 191 -9.67 4.05 -14.99
C LEU A 191 -8.29 4.59 -15.38
N ASP A 192 -7.55 5.08 -14.41
CA ASP A 192 -6.14 5.43 -14.56
C ASP A 192 -5.29 4.31 -13.97
N CYS A 193 -4.66 3.53 -14.84
CA CYS A 193 -3.87 2.37 -14.50
C CYS A 193 -2.39 2.68 -14.20
N ALA A 194 -2.01 3.95 -14.13
CA ALA A 194 -0.64 4.41 -13.82
C ALA A 194 0.46 3.86 -14.74
N ASN A 195 0.14 3.33 -15.93
CA ASN A 195 1.03 2.46 -16.72
C ASN A 195 1.64 1.31 -15.87
N GLY A 196 0.94 0.91 -14.81
CA GLY A 196 1.35 -0.07 -13.83
C GLY A 196 0.59 -1.39 -13.95
N SER A 197 0.57 -2.14 -12.89
CA SER A 197 0.04 -3.52 -12.84
C SER A 197 -1.46 -3.63 -13.08
N ALA A 198 -2.23 -2.56 -12.82
CA ALA A 198 -3.67 -2.55 -12.98
C ALA A 198 -4.14 -2.61 -14.45
N TRP A 199 -3.27 -2.28 -15.42
CA TRP A 199 -3.65 -2.06 -16.83
C TRP A 199 -4.38 -3.24 -17.49
N MET A 200 -4.00 -4.49 -17.16
CA MET A 200 -4.67 -5.68 -17.67
C MET A 200 -5.88 -6.12 -16.87
N ILE A 201 -5.95 -5.72 -15.59
CA ILE A 201 -6.89 -6.30 -14.61
C ILE A 201 -8.10 -5.39 -14.44
N ALA A 202 -7.90 -4.10 -14.16
CA ALA A 202 -8.97 -3.19 -13.80
C ALA A 202 -10.08 -3.13 -14.86
N ARG A 203 -9.72 -2.88 -16.12
CA ARG A 203 -10.65 -2.86 -17.24
C ARG A 203 -11.43 -4.17 -17.36
N SER A 204 -10.74 -5.31 -17.31
CA SER A 204 -11.38 -6.63 -17.46
C SER A 204 -12.45 -6.87 -16.39
N VAL A 205 -12.20 -6.43 -15.15
CA VAL A 205 -13.15 -6.55 -14.04
C VAL A 205 -14.36 -5.65 -14.25
N PHE A 206 -14.16 -4.37 -14.57
CA PHE A 206 -15.24 -3.41 -14.77
C PHE A 206 -16.10 -3.72 -15.99
N ASP A 207 -15.48 -4.12 -17.10
CA ASP A 207 -16.21 -4.54 -18.32
C ASP A 207 -17.06 -5.79 -18.05
N ALA A 208 -16.54 -6.78 -17.32
CA ALA A 208 -17.27 -7.98 -16.94
C ALA A 208 -18.48 -7.67 -16.05
N LEU A 209 -18.42 -6.63 -15.21
CA LEU A 209 -19.53 -6.15 -14.41
C LEU A 209 -20.50 -5.23 -15.18
N GLY A 210 -20.19 -4.90 -16.44
CA GLY A 210 -21.05 -4.19 -17.38
C GLY A 210 -20.85 -2.69 -17.44
N ALA A 211 -19.79 -2.13 -16.87
CA ALA A 211 -19.45 -0.72 -17.03
C ALA A 211 -19.04 -0.37 -18.45
N THR A 212 -19.23 0.88 -18.85
CA THR A 212 -18.56 1.45 -20.03
C THR A 212 -17.27 2.09 -19.54
N THR A 213 -16.13 1.43 -19.80
CA THR A 213 -14.83 1.87 -19.29
C THR A 213 -14.10 2.79 -20.26
N TYR A 214 -13.47 3.81 -19.70
CA TYR A 214 -12.56 4.73 -20.36
C TYR A 214 -11.22 4.64 -19.63
N VAL A 215 -10.18 4.17 -20.32
CA VAL A 215 -8.91 3.85 -19.68
C VAL A 215 -7.83 4.85 -20.10
N MET A 216 -6.97 5.22 -19.18
CA MET A 216 -5.74 5.96 -19.39
C MET A 216 -4.60 5.32 -18.57
N GLY A 217 -3.35 5.62 -18.94
CA GLY A 217 -2.22 5.00 -18.28
C GLY A 217 -2.20 3.47 -18.44
N ASP A 218 -2.54 2.97 -19.63
CA ASP A 218 -2.66 1.54 -19.97
C ASP A 218 -1.74 1.07 -21.10
N GLU A 219 -0.72 1.88 -21.42
CA GLU A 219 0.31 1.57 -22.42
C GLU A 219 1.71 1.56 -21.79
N PRO A 220 2.03 0.57 -20.93
CA PRO A 220 3.31 0.53 -20.23
C PRO A 220 4.46 0.22 -21.20
N ASP A 221 5.52 1.03 -21.16
CA ASP A 221 6.77 0.84 -21.95
C ASP A 221 7.98 0.41 -21.09
N GLY A 222 7.76 0.28 -19.77
CA GLY A 222 8.80 -0.08 -18.79
C GLY A 222 9.48 1.13 -18.12
N PHE A 223 9.22 2.35 -18.61
CA PHE A 223 9.80 3.60 -18.13
C PHE A 223 8.76 4.63 -17.72
N ASN A 224 7.51 4.47 -18.14
CA ASN A 224 6.44 5.46 -17.96
C ASN A 224 5.50 5.18 -16.78
N ILE A 225 5.80 4.18 -15.94
CA ILE A 225 5.00 3.90 -14.74
C ILE A 225 4.94 5.12 -13.82
N ASN A 226 3.74 5.48 -13.35
CA ASN A 226 3.47 6.65 -12.50
C ASN A 226 3.87 8.01 -13.09
N ASN A 227 4.26 8.09 -14.35
CA ASN A 227 4.73 9.34 -14.96
C ASN A 227 3.58 10.19 -15.48
N GLY A 228 3.15 11.18 -14.68
CA GLY A 228 2.04 12.08 -14.99
C GLY A 228 0.66 11.40 -14.98
N VAL A 229 0.57 10.18 -14.46
CA VAL A 229 -0.65 9.36 -14.34
C VAL A 229 -0.66 8.64 -12.98
N GLY A 230 -1.80 8.06 -12.63
CA GLY A 230 -1.98 7.28 -11.41
C GLY A 230 -2.31 8.11 -10.17
N SER A 231 -2.38 7.46 -9.02
CA SER A 231 -2.86 8.04 -7.77
C SER A 231 -2.01 9.20 -7.23
N THR A 232 -0.76 9.33 -7.65
CA THR A 232 0.12 10.46 -7.29
C THR A 232 0.07 11.64 -8.27
N HIS A 233 -0.64 11.50 -9.39
CA HIS A 233 -0.84 12.51 -10.44
C HIS A 233 -2.32 12.59 -10.83
N ILE A 234 -3.18 12.73 -9.84
CA ILE A 234 -4.64 12.61 -9.95
C ILE A 234 -5.27 13.68 -10.86
N GLU A 235 -4.56 14.79 -11.10
CA GLU A 235 -5.02 15.92 -11.93
C GLU A 235 -5.31 15.49 -13.39
N ALA A 236 -4.59 14.47 -13.87
CA ALA A 236 -4.84 13.90 -15.20
C ALA A 236 -6.23 13.25 -15.25
N LEU A 237 -6.55 12.45 -14.23
CA LEU A 237 -7.87 11.80 -14.10
C LEU A 237 -8.99 12.82 -13.87
N GLN A 238 -8.76 13.90 -13.10
CA GLN A 238 -9.77 14.96 -12.90
C GLN A 238 -10.21 15.56 -14.23
N ARG A 239 -9.25 15.95 -15.08
CA ARG A 239 -9.55 16.47 -16.44
C ARG A 239 -10.28 15.42 -17.27
N PHE A 240 -9.80 14.18 -17.26
CA PHE A 240 -10.36 13.08 -18.04
C PHE A 240 -11.83 12.79 -17.69
N VAL A 241 -12.17 12.77 -16.39
CA VAL A 241 -13.55 12.55 -15.91
C VAL A 241 -14.48 13.64 -16.42
N VAL A 242 -14.09 14.93 -16.28
CA VAL A 242 -14.90 16.06 -16.68
C VAL A 242 -15.05 16.13 -18.19
N GLU A 243 -13.97 16.02 -18.95
CA GLU A 243 -13.96 16.10 -20.42
C GLU A 243 -14.80 14.98 -21.08
N LYS A 244 -14.78 13.79 -20.52
CA LYS A 244 -15.53 12.63 -21.03
C LYS A 244 -16.95 12.53 -20.46
N GLY A 245 -17.31 13.34 -19.47
CA GLY A 245 -18.61 13.28 -18.79
C GLY A 245 -18.82 11.90 -18.14
N LEU A 246 -17.85 11.47 -17.33
CA LEU A 246 -17.88 10.18 -16.65
C LEU A 246 -18.65 10.27 -15.33
N ASP A 247 -19.23 9.16 -14.88
CA ASP A 247 -19.91 9.09 -13.58
C ASP A 247 -18.91 9.10 -12.40
N VAL A 248 -17.73 8.55 -12.62
CA VAL A 248 -16.64 8.44 -11.64
C VAL A 248 -15.32 8.06 -12.33
N GLY A 249 -14.20 8.44 -11.75
CA GLY A 249 -12.87 7.96 -12.15
C GLY A 249 -12.14 7.31 -10.97
N PHE A 250 -11.31 6.30 -11.24
CA PHE A 250 -10.45 5.63 -10.27
C PHE A 250 -9.01 5.65 -10.74
N ALA A 251 -8.09 6.07 -9.89
CA ALA A 251 -6.65 6.07 -10.14
C ALA A 251 -5.96 5.09 -9.19
N TYR A 252 -5.13 4.24 -9.75
CA TYR A 252 -4.30 3.28 -9.01
C TYR A 252 -2.85 3.77 -8.96
N ASP A 253 -2.05 3.17 -8.11
CA ASP A 253 -0.60 3.31 -8.17
C ASP A 253 0.04 2.13 -8.93
N GLY A 254 1.37 2.13 -9.05
CA GLY A 254 2.09 1.21 -9.93
C GLY A 254 1.82 -0.28 -9.69
N ASP A 255 1.53 -0.71 -8.46
CA ASP A 255 1.19 -2.10 -8.11
C ASP A 255 -0.24 -2.27 -7.58
N ALA A 256 -1.04 -1.21 -7.71
CA ALA A 256 -2.47 -1.17 -7.48
C ALA A 256 -2.92 -1.65 -6.08
N ASP A 257 -2.09 -1.44 -5.06
CA ASP A 257 -2.49 -1.61 -3.68
C ASP A 257 -3.21 -0.37 -3.12
N ARG A 258 -3.21 0.75 -3.88
CA ARG A 258 -3.90 2.01 -3.60
C ARG A 258 -4.93 2.36 -4.65
N CYS A 259 -5.97 3.08 -4.21
CA CYS A 259 -6.99 3.68 -5.06
C CYS A 259 -7.35 5.06 -4.54
N LEU A 260 -7.31 6.06 -5.42
CA LEU A 260 -8.03 7.31 -5.24
C LEU A 260 -9.15 7.40 -6.27
N ALA A 261 -10.15 8.22 -6.01
CA ALA A 261 -11.22 8.42 -6.98
C ALA A 261 -11.40 9.91 -7.33
N VAL A 262 -12.15 10.14 -8.39
CA VAL A 262 -12.59 11.47 -8.83
C VAL A 262 -14.09 11.40 -9.09
N ASP A 263 -14.84 12.30 -8.50
CA ASP A 263 -16.29 12.39 -8.69
C ASP A 263 -16.66 12.96 -10.06
N GLU A 264 -17.94 12.92 -10.40
CA GLU A 264 -18.48 13.41 -11.68
C GLU A 264 -18.27 14.94 -11.90
N LYS A 265 -17.82 15.66 -10.87
CA LYS A 265 -17.52 17.10 -10.93
C LYS A 265 -16.02 17.39 -11.00
N GLY A 266 -15.19 16.33 -11.02
CA GLY A 266 -13.73 16.45 -11.01
C GLY A 266 -13.12 16.67 -9.63
N GLN A 267 -13.86 16.46 -8.53
CA GLN A 267 -13.32 16.57 -7.17
C GLN A 267 -12.62 15.28 -6.75
N ILE A 268 -11.50 15.43 -6.06
CA ILE A 268 -10.69 14.31 -5.59
C ILE A 268 -11.36 13.64 -4.39
N ILE A 269 -11.44 12.32 -4.44
CA ILE A 269 -11.88 11.44 -3.37
C ILE A 269 -10.65 10.70 -2.83
N THR A 270 -10.10 11.20 -1.73
CA THR A 270 -8.92 10.61 -1.08
C THR A 270 -9.27 9.37 -0.26
N GLY A 271 -8.27 8.67 0.29
CA GLY A 271 -8.50 7.56 1.21
C GLY A 271 -9.37 7.93 2.40
N ASP A 272 -9.28 9.14 2.93
CA ASP A 272 -10.16 9.61 4.01
C ASP A 272 -11.64 9.70 3.59
N HIS A 273 -11.92 10.15 2.36
CA HIS A 273 -13.27 10.11 1.81
C HIS A 273 -13.76 8.67 1.64
N ILE A 274 -12.89 7.78 1.17
CA ILE A 274 -13.22 6.35 0.98
C ILE A 274 -13.54 5.70 2.31
N LEU A 275 -12.72 5.93 3.33
CA LEU A 275 -12.97 5.44 4.70
C LEU A 275 -14.29 5.98 5.28
N TYR A 276 -14.61 7.26 5.01
CA TYR A 276 -15.87 7.88 5.40
C TYR A 276 -17.06 7.23 4.70
N ILE A 277 -17.03 7.11 3.39
CA ILE A 277 -18.10 6.56 2.56
C ILE A 277 -18.37 5.09 2.96
N CYS A 278 -17.32 4.26 2.94
CA CYS A 278 -17.43 2.84 3.24
C CYS A 278 -17.75 2.58 4.72
N GLY A 279 -17.14 3.31 5.65
CA GLY A 279 -17.38 3.18 7.09
C GLY A 279 -18.82 3.54 7.46
N ARG A 280 -19.36 4.64 6.92
CA ARG A 280 -20.76 5.02 7.10
C ARG A 280 -21.69 3.94 6.52
N HIS A 281 -21.43 3.48 5.32
CA HIS A 281 -22.24 2.48 4.65
C HIS A 281 -22.24 1.14 5.41
N MET A 282 -21.06 0.62 5.75
CA MET A 282 -20.93 -0.62 6.52
C MET A 282 -21.59 -0.52 7.90
N LYS A 283 -21.52 0.65 8.57
CA LYS A 283 -22.24 0.86 9.82
C LYS A 283 -23.75 0.75 9.65
N GLU A 284 -24.31 1.39 8.63
CA GLU A 284 -25.75 1.36 8.34
C GLU A 284 -26.25 -0.05 8.04
N LEU A 285 -25.40 -0.89 7.40
CA LEU A 285 -25.69 -2.31 7.14
C LEU A 285 -25.42 -3.23 8.35
N GLY A 286 -24.85 -2.72 9.45
CA GLY A 286 -24.43 -3.55 10.58
C GLY A 286 -23.18 -4.41 10.30
N GLU A 287 -22.43 -4.10 9.26
CA GLU A 287 -21.22 -4.82 8.81
C GLU A 287 -19.91 -4.19 9.34
N LEU A 288 -19.98 -3.18 10.21
CA LEU A 288 -18.81 -2.54 10.83
C LEU A 288 -18.63 -3.04 12.27
N PRO A 289 -17.83 -4.09 12.52
CA PRO A 289 -17.60 -4.62 13.85
C PRO A 289 -17.14 -3.54 14.82
N HIS A 290 -17.68 -3.54 16.02
CA HIS A 290 -17.39 -2.56 17.05
C HIS A 290 -17.64 -1.11 16.63
N ASN A 291 -18.31 -0.85 15.50
CA ASN A 291 -18.44 0.47 14.88
C ASN A 291 -17.08 1.18 14.75
N THR A 292 -16.02 0.45 14.39
CA THR A 292 -14.65 0.97 14.42
C THR A 292 -14.00 0.91 13.03
N VAL A 293 -13.41 2.04 12.62
CA VAL A 293 -12.54 2.18 11.43
C VAL A 293 -11.11 2.40 11.91
N VAL A 294 -10.14 1.73 11.29
CA VAL A 294 -8.73 1.91 11.61
C VAL A 294 -8.10 2.89 10.64
N THR A 295 -7.42 3.91 11.16
CA THR A 295 -6.76 4.96 10.38
C THR A 295 -5.32 5.14 10.85
N THR A 296 -4.56 6.01 10.21
CA THR A 296 -3.26 6.45 10.72
C THR A 296 -3.34 7.86 11.32
N VAL A 297 -2.31 8.27 12.05
CA VAL A 297 -2.18 9.64 12.56
C VAL A 297 -2.18 10.70 11.47
N MET A 298 -2.05 10.32 10.18
CA MET A 298 -2.07 11.23 9.03
C MET A 298 -3.46 11.47 8.45
N SER A 299 -4.48 10.65 8.79
CA SER A 299 -5.85 10.90 8.33
C SER A 299 -6.34 12.26 8.79
N ASN A 300 -7.06 12.95 7.91
CA ASN A 300 -7.48 14.34 8.11
C ASN A 300 -8.36 14.50 9.37
N PHE A 301 -8.17 15.59 10.09
CA PHE A 301 -8.95 15.92 11.27
C PHE A 301 -10.46 15.95 11.00
N GLY A 302 -10.85 16.40 9.80
CA GLY A 302 -12.24 16.39 9.36
C GLY A 302 -12.89 15.01 9.31
N LEU A 303 -12.11 13.96 9.00
CA LEU A 303 -12.59 12.58 9.04
C LEU A 303 -13.00 12.18 10.46
N TYR A 304 -12.18 12.49 11.47
CA TYR A 304 -12.49 12.20 12.86
C TYR A 304 -13.75 12.92 13.32
N ARG A 305 -13.88 14.21 13.00
CA ARG A 305 -15.10 14.99 13.29
C ARG A 305 -16.35 14.43 12.60
N ALA A 306 -16.20 13.92 11.38
CA ALA A 306 -17.30 13.27 10.69
C ALA A 306 -17.67 11.92 11.35
N PHE A 307 -16.69 11.13 11.75
CA PHE A 307 -16.92 9.88 12.49
C PHE A 307 -17.57 10.12 13.85
N ASP A 308 -17.15 11.13 14.59
CA ASP A 308 -17.78 11.51 15.86
C ASP A 308 -19.28 11.79 15.67
N ARG A 309 -19.65 12.58 14.63
CA ARG A 309 -21.07 12.87 14.31
C ARG A 309 -21.86 11.63 13.93
N LEU A 310 -21.22 10.65 13.30
CA LEU A 310 -21.84 9.39 12.90
C LEU A 310 -21.84 8.34 14.02
N GLY A 311 -21.17 8.59 15.17
CA GLY A 311 -20.96 7.59 16.22
C GLY A 311 -20.14 6.39 15.71
N ILE A 312 -19.18 6.64 14.81
CA ILE A 312 -18.18 5.68 14.38
C ILE A 312 -16.93 5.88 15.22
N ARG A 313 -16.47 4.83 15.88
CA ARG A 313 -15.20 4.83 16.59
C ARG A 313 -14.04 4.70 15.60
N TYR A 314 -12.89 5.22 15.98
CA TYR A 314 -11.69 5.10 15.15
C TYR A 314 -10.45 4.79 15.99
N ALA A 315 -9.55 4.00 15.43
CA ALA A 315 -8.22 3.78 15.97
C ALA A 315 -7.20 4.53 15.08
N LYS A 316 -6.22 5.17 15.72
CA LYS A 316 -5.13 5.88 15.04
C LYS A 316 -3.85 5.09 15.24
N THR A 317 -3.29 4.55 14.18
CA THR A 317 -2.00 3.86 14.21
C THR A 317 -0.87 4.79 13.78
N ALA A 318 0.37 4.34 13.91
CA ALA A 318 1.49 4.93 13.21
C ALA A 318 1.28 4.84 11.69
N VAL A 319 2.00 5.68 10.94
CA VAL A 319 1.97 5.67 9.47
C VAL A 319 2.57 4.37 8.94
N GLY A 320 1.88 3.73 8.04
CA GLY A 320 2.24 2.48 7.39
C GLY A 320 1.12 1.44 7.48
N ASP A 321 0.81 0.87 6.34
CA ASP A 321 -0.24 -0.14 6.16
C ASP A 321 -0.08 -1.37 7.08
N LYS A 322 1.17 -1.74 7.40
CA LYS A 322 1.50 -2.79 8.37
C LYS A 322 0.81 -2.54 9.73
N TYR A 323 0.94 -1.33 10.27
CA TYR A 323 0.37 -0.99 11.59
C TYR A 323 -1.16 -0.94 11.54
N VAL A 324 -1.72 -0.50 10.41
CA VAL A 324 -3.17 -0.54 10.19
C VAL A 324 -3.66 -1.98 10.21
N TYR A 325 -3.05 -2.86 9.43
CA TYR A 325 -3.46 -4.26 9.34
C TYR A 325 -3.26 -5.02 10.65
N GLU A 326 -2.13 -4.84 11.32
CA GLU A 326 -1.86 -5.46 12.64
C GLU A 326 -2.94 -5.08 13.67
N TYR A 327 -3.32 -3.80 13.71
CA TYR A 327 -4.39 -3.36 14.59
C TYR A 327 -5.74 -3.99 14.19
N MET A 328 -6.06 -4.00 12.90
CA MET A 328 -7.30 -4.60 12.38
C MET A 328 -7.40 -6.08 12.72
N SER A 329 -6.36 -6.84 12.45
CA SER A 329 -6.29 -8.29 12.72
C SER A 329 -6.46 -8.58 14.21
N LYS A 330 -5.71 -7.87 15.07
CA LYS A 330 -5.75 -8.06 16.52
C LYS A 330 -7.10 -7.73 17.14
N ASN A 331 -7.82 -6.75 16.58
CA ASN A 331 -9.06 -6.22 17.16
C ASN A 331 -10.32 -6.59 16.37
N GLY A 332 -10.20 -7.41 15.33
CA GLY A 332 -11.34 -7.84 14.50
C GLY A 332 -12.04 -6.70 13.76
N CYS A 333 -11.29 -5.68 13.30
CA CYS A 333 -11.83 -4.56 12.55
C CYS A 333 -11.99 -4.92 11.07
N ALA A 334 -13.11 -4.53 10.47
CA ALA A 334 -13.44 -4.88 9.08
C ALA A 334 -12.90 -3.88 8.04
N LEU A 335 -12.69 -2.62 8.43
CA LEU A 335 -12.27 -1.54 7.55
C LEU A 335 -11.12 -0.75 8.17
N GLY A 336 -10.08 -0.53 7.40
CA GLY A 336 -8.99 0.36 7.77
C GLY A 336 -8.25 0.87 6.55
N GLY A 337 -7.39 1.87 6.72
CA GLY A 337 -6.61 2.40 5.62
C GLY A 337 -5.94 3.73 5.92
N GLU A 338 -5.39 4.29 4.86
CA GLU A 338 -4.61 5.52 4.87
C GLU A 338 -5.18 6.56 3.90
N GLN A 339 -4.91 7.82 4.16
CA GLN A 339 -5.24 8.94 3.29
C GLN A 339 -4.74 8.74 1.85
N SER A 340 -3.62 8.04 1.68
CA SER A 340 -3.00 7.71 0.39
C SER A 340 -3.84 6.78 -0.50
N GLY A 341 -4.95 6.23 0.01
CA GLY A 341 -5.81 5.31 -0.72
C GLY A 341 -5.49 3.82 -0.53
N HIS A 342 -4.57 3.48 0.36
CA HIS A 342 -4.35 2.08 0.75
C HIS A 342 -5.45 1.67 1.73
N ILE A 343 -6.48 1.00 1.20
CA ILE A 343 -7.71 0.64 1.93
C ILE A 343 -7.81 -0.88 2.06
N ILE A 344 -8.02 -1.34 3.28
CA ILE A 344 -8.12 -2.76 3.63
C ILE A 344 -9.55 -3.09 4.05
N PHE A 345 -10.16 -4.04 3.35
CA PHE A 345 -11.41 -4.69 3.73
C PHE A 345 -11.08 -6.09 4.20
N SER A 346 -10.92 -6.31 5.50
CA SER A 346 -10.36 -7.57 6.06
C SER A 346 -11.18 -8.82 5.72
N LYS A 347 -12.47 -8.68 5.42
CA LYS A 347 -13.33 -9.76 4.92
C LYS A 347 -12.84 -10.32 3.58
N TYR A 348 -12.15 -9.52 2.77
CA TYR A 348 -11.82 -9.85 1.38
C TYR A 348 -10.31 -9.96 1.15
N ALA A 349 -9.52 -9.12 1.79
CA ALA A 349 -8.07 -9.02 1.57
C ALA A 349 -7.32 -8.76 2.89
N SER A 350 -6.07 -9.25 2.96
CA SER A 350 -5.13 -9.00 4.07
C SER A 350 -4.19 -7.81 3.82
N THR A 351 -4.37 -7.12 2.69
CA THR A 351 -3.61 -5.92 2.30
C THR A 351 -4.54 -4.94 1.60
N GLY A 352 -4.08 -3.73 1.33
CA GLY A 352 -4.81 -2.79 0.46
C GLY A 352 -4.99 -3.38 -0.92
N ASP A 353 -6.15 -3.12 -1.50
CA ASP A 353 -6.52 -3.57 -2.84
C ASP A 353 -7.28 -2.45 -3.54
N GLY A 354 -6.59 -1.78 -4.48
CA GLY A 354 -7.14 -0.62 -5.17
C GLY A 354 -8.34 -0.98 -6.04
N ILE A 355 -8.30 -2.12 -6.71
CA ILE A 355 -9.42 -2.54 -7.58
C ILE A 355 -10.62 -2.97 -6.75
N LEU A 356 -10.42 -3.73 -5.68
CA LEU A 356 -11.48 -4.04 -4.72
C LEU A 356 -12.10 -2.76 -4.13
N THR A 357 -11.26 -1.79 -3.76
CA THR A 357 -11.70 -0.51 -3.21
C THR A 357 -12.60 0.23 -4.19
N SER A 358 -12.21 0.30 -5.47
CA SER A 358 -13.05 0.92 -6.52
C SER A 358 -14.38 0.18 -6.72
N LEU A 359 -14.39 -1.16 -6.64
CA LEU A 359 -15.63 -1.94 -6.68
C LEU A 359 -16.54 -1.62 -5.50
N LYS A 360 -16.00 -1.52 -4.28
CA LYS A 360 -16.78 -1.19 -3.08
C LYS A 360 -17.38 0.22 -3.15
N LEU A 361 -16.65 1.18 -3.70
CA LEU A 361 -17.22 2.52 -3.96
C LEU A 361 -18.36 2.48 -5.00
N MET A 362 -18.20 1.72 -6.08
CA MET A 362 -19.27 1.51 -7.06
C MET A 362 -20.52 0.87 -6.44
N GLU A 363 -20.34 -0.12 -5.56
CA GLU A 363 -21.44 -0.74 -4.83
C GLU A 363 -22.23 0.29 -4.01
N VAL A 364 -21.53 1.13 -3.23
CA VAL A 364 -22.18 2.19 -2.43
C VAL A 364 -22.93 3.18 -3.33
N MET A 365 -22.35 3.61 -4.46
CA MET A 365 -23.01 4.50 -5.43
C MET A 365 -24.30 3.89 -5.97
N LEU A 366 -24.27 2.62 -6.34
CA LEU A 366 -25.40 1.93 -6.96
C LEU A 366 -26.52 1.62 -5.96
N GLU A 367 -26.16 1.15 -4.78
CA GLU A 367 -27.13 0.83 -3.73
C GLU A 367 -27.86 2.08 -3.25
N ARG A 368 -27.13 3.18 -3.04
CA ARG A 368 -27.71 4.47 -2.64
C ARG A 368 -28.34 5.24 -3.78
N LYS A 369 -28.11 4.82 -5.03
CA LYS A 369 -28.57 5.53 -6.24
C LYS A 369 -28.14 7.00 -6.23
N GLN A 370 -26.93 7.27 -5.78
CA GLN A 370 -26.36 8.61 -5.65
C GLN A 370 -25.04 8.73 -6.42
N PRO A 371 -24.75 9.90 -7.01
CA PRO A 371 -23.44 10.16 -7.56
C PRO A 371 -22.38 10.26 -6.46
N MET A 372 -21.09 10.09 -6.82
CA MET A 372 -19.98 10.07 -5.87
C MET A 372 -19.90 11.36 -5.04
N SER A 373 -20.15 12.53 -5.65
CA SER A 373 -20.13 13.82 -4.95
C SER A 373 -21.15 13.93 -3.80
N LYS A 374 -22.23 13.15 -3.85
CA LYS A 374 -23.23 13.11 -2.78
C LYS A 374 -22.84 12.19 -1.63
N LEU A 375 -22.02 11.19 -1.90
CA LEU A 375 -21.55 10.26 -0.88
C LEU A 375 -20.57 10.90 0.10
N THR A 376 -19.89 11.96 -0.31
CA THR A 376 -18.96 12.73 0.53
C THR A 376 -19.64 13.79 1.39
N GLU A 377 -20.94 14.06 1.17
CA GLU A 377 -21.66 15.04 2.00
C GLU A 377 -21.60 14.69 3.48
N GLY A 378 -21.21 15.69 4.29
CA GLY A 378 -20.99 15.50 5.73
C GLY A 378 -19.52 15.30 6.13
N LEU A 379 -18.61 15.09 5.17
CA LEU A 379 -17.18 15.15 5.40
C LEU A 379 -16.63 16.50 4.91
N THR A 380 -15.95 17.21 5.78
CA THR A 380 -15.19 18.42 5.44
C THR A 380 -13.72 18.12 5.63
N ILE A 381 -12.94 18.18 4.56
CA ILE A 381 -11.49 18.08 4.65
C ILE A 381 -10.92 19.43 5.08
N TYR A 382 -10.20 19.41 6.18
CA TYR A 382 -9.53 20.59 6.71
C TYR A 382 -8.27 20.90 5.89
N PRO A 383 -7.99 22.17 5.59
CA PRO A 383 -6.68 22.59 5.13
C PRO A 383 -5.57 22.02 5.99
N GLN A 384 -4.49 21.59 5.36
CA GLN A 384 -3.33 21.00 6.00
C GLN A 384 -2.06 21.68 5.50
N VAL A 385 -1.24 22.14 6.42
CA VAL A 385 0.11 22.63 6.12
C VAL A 385 1.12 21.75 6.82
N LEU A 386 2.08 21.26 6.05
CA LEU A 386 3.21 20.43 6.51
C LEU A 386 4.51 21.16 6.18
N GLU A 387 5.35 21.38 7.18
CA GLU A 387 6.72 21.86 7.01
C GLU A 387 7.72 20.80 7.46
N ASN A 388 8.71 20.51 6.62
CA ASN A 388 9.83 19.65 6.93
C ASN A 388 10.99 20.51 7.43
N VAL A 389 11.22 20.55 8.74
CA VAL A 389 12.32 21.29 9.34
C VAL A 389 13.53 20.37 9.46
N ARG A 390 14.61 20.67 8.74
CA ARG A 390 15.86 19.92 8.84
C ARG A 390 16.53 20.19 10.18
N VAL A 391 16.92 19.13 10.90
CA VAL A 391 17.45 19.24 12.27
C VAL A 391 18.71 18.40 12.45
N HIS A 392 19.60 18.83 13.36
CA HIS A 392 20.80 18.10 13.70
C HIS A 392 20.50 16.76 14.40
N ASP A 393 19.60 16.78 15.39
CA ASP A 393 19.14 15.61 16.15
C ASP A 393 17.61 15.66 16.31
N LYS A 394 16.93 14.69 15.71
CA LYS A 394 15.46 14.63 15.72
C LYS A 394 14.89 14.41 17.12
N ALA A 395 15.51 13.54 17.91
CA ALA A 395 15.04 13.22 19.23
C ALA A 395 15.26 14.39 20.20
N ALA A 396 16.43 15.01 20.18
CA ALA A 396 16.73 16.19 20.99
C ALA A 396 15.81 17.36 20.63
N ALA A 397 15.62 17.66 19.34
CA ALA A 397 14.75 18.73 18.87
C ALA A 397 13.29 18.49 19.28
N ARG A 398 12.80 17.25 19.18
CA ARG A 398 11.44 16.91 19.56
C ARG A 398 11.21 16.99 21.07
N GLN A 399 12.22 16.67 21.89
CA GLN A 399 12.11 16.66 23.36
C GLN A 399 12.45 18.00 23.98
N ASP A 400 12.88 19.01 23.22
CA ASP A 400 13.21 20.34 23.73
C ASP A 400 11.98 20.97 24.41
N PRO A 401 12.10 21.46 25.67
CA PRO A 401 10.99 22.03 26.40
C PRO A 401 10.35 23.26 25.74
N ALA A 402 11.13 24.08 25.00
CA ALA A 402 10.61 25.25 24.29
C ALA A 402 9.78 24.81 23.06
N VAL A 403 10.24 23.78 22.36
CA VAL A 403 9.50 23.20 21.24
C VAL A 403 8.20 22.55 21.72
N GLN A 404 8.26 21.74 22.79
CA GLN A 404 7.08 21.13 23.39
C GLN A 404 6.06 22.18 23.83
N LYS A 405 6.52 23.25 24.49
CA LYS A 405 5.66 24.35 24.89
C LYS A 405 5.00 25.04 23.69
N ALA A 406 5.74 25.28 22.60
CA ALA A 406 5.17 25.86 21.39
C ALA A 406 4.10 24.95 20.75
N VAL A 407 4.33 23.62 20.75
CA VAL A 407 3.34 22.64 20.29
C VAL A 407 2.08 22.67 21.16
N ASP A 408 2.23 22.71 22.48
CA ASP A 408 1.11 22.77 23.43
C ASP A 408 0.33 24.10 23.32
N ASP A 409 1.03 25.21 23.09
CA ASP A 409 0.40 26.53 22.86
C ASP A 409 -0.44 26.53 21.60
N VAL A 410 0.10 25.96 20.50
CA VAL A 410 -0.66 25.77 19.25
C VAL A 410 -1.83 24.83 19.44
N ALA A 411 -1.63 23.70 20.12
CA ALA A 411 -2.71 22.75 20.39
C ALA A 411 -3.86 23.41 21.19
N ARG A 412 -3.53 24.20 22.21
CA ARG A 412 -4.53 24.96 22.99
C ARG A 412 -5.25 26.02 22.15
N ARG A 413 -4.52 26.73 21.27
CA ARG A 413 -5.09 27.72 20.35
C ARG A 413 -6.09 27.08 19.40
N LEU A 414 -5.76 25.91 18.85
CA LEU A 414 -6.61 25.18 17.90
C LEU A 414 -7.83 24.54 18.59
N GLY A 415 -7.66 24.08 19.85
CA GLY A 415 -8.73 23.43 20.60
C GLY A 415 -9.42 22.33 19.82
N ASP A 416 -10.76 22.36 19.78
CA ASP A 416 -11.58 21.39 19.04
C ASP A 416 -11.75 21.73 17.54
N THR A 417 -11.11 22.77 17.05
CA THR A 417 -11.26 23.22 15.65
C THR A 417 -10.10 22.81 14.75
N GLY A 418 -9.04 22.22 15.31
CA GLY A 418 -7.88 21.81 14.53
C GLY A 418 -6.96 20.90 15.33
N ARG A 419 -5.81 20.58 14.76
CA ARG A 419 -4.76 19.82 15.46
C ARG A 419 -3.37 20.17 14.96
N ILE A 420 -2.38 19.92 15.80
CA ILE A 420 -0.96 19.91 15.43
C ILE A 420 -0.39 18.51 15.62
N LEU A 421 0.50 18.09 14.73
CA LEU A 421 1.26 16.85 14.80
C LEU A 421 2.73 17.14 14.49
N VAL A 422 3.62 16.83 15.44
CA VAL A 422 5.07 16.90 15.24
C VAL A 422 5.64 15.49 15.31
N ARG A 423 6.32 15.06 14.24
CA ARG A 423 6.89 13.71 14.16
C ARG A 423 8.25 13.69 13.47
N GLU A 424 9.05 12.73 13.83
CA GLU A 424 10.32 12.44 13.17
C GLU A 424 10.09 11.78 11.81
N SER A 425 10.91 12.13 10.82
CA SER A 425 10.99 11.36 9.58
C SER A 425 11.77 10.06 9.83
N GLY A 426 11.27 8.95 9.28
CA GLY A 426 11.97 7.65 9.37
C GLY A 426 13.26 7.59 8.57
N THR A 427 13.35 8.35 7.48
CA THR A 427 14.43 8.25 6.48
C THR A 427 15.31 9.48 6.39
N GLU A 428 14.80 10.65 6.76
CA GLU A 428 15.49 11.94 6.60
C GLU A 428 15.78 12.59 7.95
N PRO A 429 16.80 13.45 8.08
CA PRO A 429 17.11 14.20 9.28
C PRO A 429 16.17 15.42 9.42
N VAL A 430 14.85 15.18 9.42
CA VAL A 430 13.84 16.24 9.54
C VAL A 430 12.80 15.93 10.62
N LEU A 431 12.34 16.99 11.29
CA LEU A 431 11.07 16.99 12.01
C LEU A 431 9.97 17.51 11.07
N ARG A 432 8.88 16.78 11.03
CA ARG A 432 7.69 17.14 10.26
C ARG A 432 6.68 17.81 11.19
N VAL A 433 6.46 19.09 10.97
CA VAL A 433 5.46 19.89 11.68
C VAL A 433 4.23 20.02 10.79
N MET A 434 3.11 19.45 11.21
CA MET A 434 1.85 19.45 10.46
C MET A 434 0.75 20.08 11.31
N VAL A 435 0.00 20.98 10.71
CA VAL A 435 -1.18 21.60 11.31
C VAL A 435 -2.38 21.47 10.36
N GLU A 436 -3.52 21.14 10.94
CA GLU A 436 -4.82 21.14 10.27
C GLU A 436 -5.76 22.08 11.03
N ALA A 437 -6.43 22.98 10.30
CA ALA A 437 -7.35 23.97 10.87
C ALA A 437 -8.40 24.36 9.80
N PRO A 438 -9.51 25.06 10.17
CA PRO A 438 -10.53 25.46 9.21
C PRO A 438 -10.03 26.37 8.08
N GLU A 439 -8.96 27.11 8.31
CA GLU A 439 -8.39 28.07 7.37
C GLU A 439 -6.90 27.81 7.14
N ASP A 440 -6.45 27.84 5.88
CA ASP A 440 -5.05 27.66 5.50
C ASP A 440 -4.11 28.69 6.16
N ALA A 441 -4.57 29.92 6.34
CA ALA A 441 -3.83 30.97 7.02
C ALA A 441 -3.48 30.61 8.47
N ILE A 442 -4.42 30.03 9.20
CA ILE A 442 -4.21 29.54 10.58
C ILE A 442 -3.19 28.41 10.59
N CYS A 443 -3.29 27.48 9.64
CA CYS A 443 -2.33 26.37 9.52
C CYS A 443 -0.90 26.92 9.32
N ARG A 444 -0.70 27.84 8.38
CA ARG A 444 0.62 28.45 8.10
C ARG A 444 1.19 29.19 9.30
N GLU A 445 0.39 30.00 9.96
CA GLU A 445 0.82 30.74 11.15
C GLU A 445 1.28 29.79 12.28
N CYS A 446 0.49 28.77 12.55
CA CYS A 446 0.81 27.79 13.60
C CYS A 446 2.05 26.94 13.28
N VAL A 447 2.21 26.52 12.01
CA VAL A 447 3.41 25.79 11.57
C VAL A 447 4.64 26.69 11.70
N ALA A 448 4.55 27.94 11.21
CA ALA A 448 5.65 28.91 11.29
C ALA A 448 6.07 29.19 12.74
N GLN A 449 5.13 29.29 13.67
CA GLN A 449 5.43 29.48 15.09
C GLN A 449 6.32 28.36 15.65
N VAL A 450 6.01 27.08 15.36
CA VAL A 450 6.80 25.94 15.86
C VAL A 450 8.14 25.83 15.11
N ALA A 451 8.13 26.06 13.81
CA ALA A 451 9.36 26.03 13.00
C ALA A 451 10.36 27.13 13.43
N GLU A 452 9.87 28.32 13.79
CA GLU A 452 10.73 29.40 14.30
C GLU A 452 11.36 29.06 15.66
N ILE A 453 10.62 28.40 16.55
CA ILE A 453 11.18 27.92 17.83
C ILE A 453 12.29 26.88 17.57
N LEU A 454 12.08 25.94 16.63
CA LEU A 454 13.12 24.97 16.24
C LEU A 454 14.40 25.67 15.72
N ARG A 455 14.27 26.79 14.99
CA ARG A 455 15.40 27.60 14.50
C ARG A 455 16.09 28.36 15.64
N THR A 456 15.31 29.04 16.48
CA THR A 456 15.85 29.90 17.56
C THR A 456 16.50 29.09 18.68
N GLN A 457 16.10 27.84 18.90
CA GLN A 457 16.74 26.90 19.83
C GLN A 457 17.98 26.22 19.22
N GLY A 458 18.34 26.54 17.96
CA GLY A 458 19.52 25.98 17.30
C GLY A 458 19.39 24.53 16.87
N HIS A 459 18.17 23.99 16.79
CA HIS A 459 17.94 22.63 16.30
C HIS A 459 17.93 22.54 14.78
N ALA A 460 17.51 23.60 14.09
CA ALA A 460 17.43 23.63 12.62
C ALA A 460 18.83 23.79 11.98
N VAL A 461 19.01 23.12 10.80
CA VAL A 461 20.24 23.18 9.98
C VAL A 461 20.06 24.22 8.86
#